data_e2afc632f37dd4d7f0b531318e3d934c
#
_entry.id   e2afc632f37dd4d7f0b531318e3d934c
#
_cell.length_a   1.000
_cell.length_b   1.000
_cell.length_c   1.000
_cell.angle_alpha   90.00
_cell.angle_beta   90.00
_cell.angle_gamma   90.00
#
_symmetry.space_group_name_H-M   'P 1'
#
loop_
_entity.id
_entity.type
_entity.pdbx_description
1 polymer ?
#
loop_
_entity_poly.entity_id
_entity_poly.type
_entity_poly.pdbx_seq_one_letter_code
_entity_poly.pdbx_strand_id
1 'polypeptide(L)'
;MLTKVNKMSKALPASPVKNKILHAPKTLFAKTRTSKQALILFTRLPIAGKTKTRLIPYLGKKGARDIHLALLQDFAKLYRNFHRREKEVKLFLFFSSATAHEVVEGAFDLGIKKDIAEMKMLRNLFPDAEFVPQEGEDIFLKMKNAFLYTFQEGYSFSYLVGADIPFLSEDSFCKVFSAGRSGKNVLGESLDGGYYGIGLQSRVKSSELDKIFSLGKKREDFKVNPEQNRLMKPECAEREKQEQEADIFEYTKTALYATGLPLLLLKKRRDIDDREDIIAYRQLIPYNKALQDSFIGREILRQAKISIIIPCYKEGDTLSKMEEELRPYKKQAEILFADGGENHFSGEYKVVSCPKGRAKQMNTAAKVASGDILFFLHCDSILPKGFLEEIREALRKTPVACFGIRFSPSTPLMMICSFISNHRVYDRKVMFGDQGIFLGRELFFQMGGFPDIPLMEDYQFSLNLKKCGIPMGLCKKRLITSERRFSGSFFHKLSIMWKMNRLRARYRKGEDINALAKEYRDIR
;
A
#
# COMPACT_ATOMS: atom_id res chain seq x y z
N MET A 1 -30.82 -6.34 52.92
CA MET A 1 -30.40 -4.99 53.32
C MET A 1 -29.83 -4.27 52.14
N LEU A 2 -30.56 -3.29 51.68
CA LEU A 2 -30.23 -2.41 50.56
C LEU A 2 -29.16 -1.39 50.99
N THR A 3 -28.18 -1.12 50.15
CA THR A 3 -27.57 0.21 50.15
C THR A 3 -27.16 0.61 48.70
N LYS A 4 -27.74 1.73 48.33
CA LYS A 4 -27.61 2.47 47.08
C LYS A 4 -26.15 2.85 46.77
N VAL A 5 -25.73 2.71 45.50
CA VAL A 5 -24.65 3.50 44.94
C VAL A 5 -25.19 4.27 43.75
N ASN A 6 -25.33 5.56 43.97
CA ASN A 6 -25.65 6.57 42.96
C ASN A 6 -24.41 6.81 42.10
N LYS A 7 -24.48 6.54 40.81
CA LYS A 7 -23.48 7.00 39.85
C LYS A 7 -24.02 8.19 39.09
N MET A 8 -23.46 9.34 39.37
CA MET A 8 -23.57 10.54 38.54
C MET A 8 -22.93 10.29 37.17
N SER A 9 -23.76 10.13 36.16
CA SER A 9 -23.32 10.27 34.77
C SER A 9 -23.22 11.76 34.44
N LYS A 10 -22.03 12.32 34.42
CA LYS A 10 -21.80 13.62 33.80
C LYS A 10 -21.94 13.48 32.28
N ALA A 11 -23.08 13.91 31.77
CA ALA A 11 -23.29 14.15 30.36
C ALA A 11 -22.38 15.30 29.91
N LEU A 12 -21.53 15.07 28.95
CA LEU A 12 -20.78 16.11 28.21
C LEU A 12 -21.82 16.93 27.41
N PRO A 13 -21.71 18.27 27.38
CA PRO A 13 -22.66 19.08 26.64
C PRO A 13 -22.52 18.81 25.14
N ALA A 14 -23.60 18.43 24.52
CA ALA A 14 -23.72 18.40 23.06
C ALA A 14 -23.65 19.85 22.56
N SER A 15 -22.64 20.15 21.75
CA SER A 15 -22.64 21.41 21.01
C SER A 15 -23.80 21.39 20.00
N PRO A 16 -24.58 22.47 19.88
CA PRO A 16 -25.72 22.47 18.99
C PRO A 16 -25.29 22.37 17.53
N VAL A 17 -25.71 21.32 16.86
CA VAL A 17 -25.73 21.25 15.39
C VAL A 17 -26.73 22.29 14.93
N LYS A 18 -26.25 23.42 14.42
CA LYS A 18 -27.10 24.46 13.84
C LYS A 18 -27.62 23.97 12.48
N ASN A 19 -28.87 23.50 12.46
CA ASN A 19 -29.60 23.36 11.21
C ASN A 19 -29.82 24.76 10.62
N LYS A 20 -28.98 25.17 9.66
CA LYS A 20 -29.23 26.35 8.83
C LYS A 20 -29.69 25.88 7.46
N ILE A 21 -30.97 26.08 7.20
CA ILE A 21 -31.56 26.00 5.86
C ILE A 21 -30.87 27.06 4.98
N LEU A 22 -30.29 26.61 3.87
CA LEU A 22 -29.60 27.44 2.89
C LEU A 22 -30.62 28.31 2.14
N HIS A 23 -30.84 29.53 2.59
CA HIS A 23 -31.48 30.58 1.76
C HIS A 23 -30.39 31.34 1.00
N ALA A 24 -30.59 31.53 -0.31
CA ALA A 24 -29.69 32.29 -1.16
C ALA A 24 -29.48 33.73 -0.61
N PRO A 25 -28.23 34.18 -0.46
CA PRO A 25 -27.97 35.50 0.12
C PRO A 25 -28.06 36.61 -0.95
N LYS A 26 -28.75 37.69 -0.56
CA LYS A 26 -28.64 39.00 -1.21
C LYS A 26 -27.28 39.60 -0.91
N THR A 27 -26.59 40.04 -1.94
CA THR A 27 -25.39 40.94 -1.97
C THR A 27 -24.68 41.26 -0.67
N LEU A 28 -23.44 40.77 -0.56
CA LEU A 28 -22.48 41.21 0.46
C LEU A 28 -21.28 41.87 -0.22
N PHE A 29 -21.18 43.20 -0.13
CA PHE A 29 -19.93 43.92 -0.49
C PHE A 29 -19.37 44.67 0.73
N ALA A 30 -18.06 44.49 0.93
CA ALA A 30 -17.06 45.31 1.59
C ALA A 30 -17.06 45.43 3.11
N LYS A 31 -16.14 44.67 3.73
CA LYS A 31 -15.32 45.17 4.87
C LYS A 31 -13.94 44.52 4.75
N THR A 32 -12.89 45.26 5.08
CA THR A 32 -11.45 44.86 5.08
C THR A 32 -11.30 43.46 5.72
N ARG A 33 -11.10 42.46 4.86
CA ARG A 33 -11.04 41.04 5.26
C ARG A 33 -9.62 40.69 5.64
N THR A 34 -9.38 40.36 6.90
CA THR A 34 -8.31 39.41 7.25
C THR A 34 -8.45 38.19 6.33
N SER A 35 -7.37 37.79 5.68
CA SER A 35 -7.36 36.72 4.65
C SER A 35 -7.48 35.34 5.29
N LYS A 36 -8.60 35.05 5.97
CA LYS A 36 -8.90 33.73 6.52
C LYS A 36 -8.93 32.69 5.42
N GLN A 37 -8.23 31.59 5.60
CA GLN A 37 -8.15 30.50 4.63
C GLN A 37 -8.66 29.21 5.23
N ALA A 38 -9.34 28.38 4.43
CA ALA A 38 -9.87 27.09 4.83
C ALA A 38 -9.19 25.95 4.08
N LEU A 39 -8.84 24.89 4.80
CA LEU A 39 -8.52 23.59 4.25
C LEU A 39 -9.75 22.69 4.38
N ILE A 40 -10.22 22.16 3.26
CA ILE A 40 -11.36 21.24 3.21
C ILE A 40 -10.83 19.84 2.93
N LEU A 41 -10.95 18.93 3.91
CA LEU A 41 -10.69 17.51 3.70
C LEU A 41 -12.00 16.83 3.30
N PHE A 42 -12.04 16.30 2.08
CA PHE A 42 -13.18 15.56 1.57
C PHE A 42 -12.96 14.06 1.78
N THR A 43 -13.83 13.41 2.57
CA THR A 43 -13.64 12.01 2.92
C THR A 43 -14.94 11.26 3.14
N ARG A 44 -14.85 9.94 3.24
CA ARG A 44 -15.92 9.06 3.73
C ARG A 44 -15.61 8.62 5.15
N LEU A 45 -16.62 8.24 5.92
CA LEU A 45 -16.39 7.54 7.17
C LEU A 45 -15.69 6.20 6.88
N PRO A 46 -14.68 5.80 7.69
CA PRO A 46 -13.93 4.56 7.46
C PRO A 46 -14.72 3.31 7.86
N ILE A 47 -15.84 3.06 7.18
CA ILE A 47 -16.76 1.95 7.44
C ILE A 47 -16.40 0.78 6.52
N ALA A 48 -16.19 -0.42 7.11
CA ALA A 48 -15.89 -1.62 6.36
C ALA A 48 -17.04 -1.99 5.39
N GLY A 49 -16.73 -2.11 4.11
CA GLY A 49 -17.68 -2.40 3.04
C GLY A 49 -18.31 -1.17 2.38
N LYS A 50 -18.12 0.03 2.93
CA LYS A 50 -18.67 1.30 2.41
C LYS A 50 -17.61 2.28 1.93
N THR A 51 -16.33 2.05 2.24
CA THR A 51 -15.22 2.88 1.80
C THR A 51 -14.22 2.09 0.96
N LYS A 52 -13.57 2.73 -0.02
CA LYS A 52 -12.63 2.13 -0.98
C LYS A 52 -13.17 0.81 -1.56
N THR A 53 -14.39 0.86 -2.07
CA THR A 53 -15.13 -0.34 -2.51
C THR A 53 -14.44 -1.07 -3.65
N ARG A 54 -13.68 -0.38 -4.51
CA ARG A 54 -12.88 -0.97 -5.59
C ARG A 54 -11.73 -1.84 -5.07
N LEU A 55 -11.25 -1.60 -3.83
CA LEU A 55 -10.24 -2.43 -3.17
C LEU A 55 -10.82 -3.69 -2.50
N ILE A 56 -12.15 -3.78 -2.31
CA ILE A 56 -12.79 -4.90 -1.60
C ILE A 56 -12.51 -6.27 -2.24
N PRO A 57 -12.57 -6.43 -3.59
CA PRO A 57 -12.26 -7.71 -4.21
C PRO A 57 -10.83 -8.20 -3.91
N TYR A 58 -9.89 -7.28 -3.74
CA TYR A 58 -8.49 -7.58 -3.50
C TYR A 58 -8.13 -7.72 -2.01
N LEU A 59 -8.60 -6.79 -1.15
CA LEU A 59 -8.20 -6.71 0.26
C LEU A 59 -9.30 -7.15 1.23
N GLY A 60 -10.52 -7.39 0.73
CA GLY A 60 -11.70 -7.59 1.58
C GLY A 60 -12.21 -6.28 2.20
N LYS A 61 -13.40 -6.34 2.80
CA LYS A 61 -14.07 -5.16 3.40
C LYS A 61 -13.23 -4.48 4.48
N LYS A 62 -12.57 -5.27 5.34
CA LYS A 62 -11.72 -4.77 6.43
C LYS A 62 -10.43 -4.16 5.89
N GLY A 63 -9.76 -4.83 4.96
CA GLY A 63 -8.51 -4.34 4.36
C GLY A 63 -8.71 -3.01 3.63
N ALA A 64 -9.77 -2.88 2.83
CA ALA A 64 -10.12 -1.64 2.15
C ALA A 64 -10.35 -0.47 3.14
N ARG A 65 -11.05 -0.73 4.26
CA ARG A 65 -11.21 0.24 5.34
C ARG A 65 -9.88 0.63 5.98
N ASP A 66 -9.02 -0.35 6.25
CA ASP A 66 -7.73 -0.12 6.94
C ASP A 66 -6.78 0.71 6.07
N ILE A 67 -6.79 0.52 4.74
CA ILE A 67 -6.09 1.40 3.78
C ILE A 67 -6.60 2.85 3.88
N HIS A 68 -7.92 3.04 3.88
CA HIS A 68 -8.49 4.38 4.02
C HIS A 68 -8.13 5.04 5.35
N LEU A 69 -8.17 4.27 6.44
CA LEU A 69 -7.78 4.76 7.77
C LEU A 69 -6.30 5.17 7.81
N ALA A 70 -5.42 4.39 7.20
CA ALA A 70 -4.00 4.71 7.13
C ALA A 70 -3.73 6.03 6.37
N LEU A 71 -4.46 6.29 5.28
CA LEU A 71 -4.41 7.56 4.54
C LEU A 71 -4.87 8.73 5.42
N LEU A 72 -5.97 8.56 6.18
CA LEU A 72 -6.45 9.58 7.12
C LEU A 72 -5.45 9.84 8.25
N GLN A 73 -4.76 8.82 8.74
CA GLN A 73 -3.70 8.98 9.75
C GLN A 73 -2.50 9.77 9.23
N ASP A 74 -2.09 9.51 7.98
CA ASP A 74 -1.02 10.28 7.33
C ASP A 74 -1.45 11.73 7.10
N PHE A 75 -2.68 11.96 6.66
CA PHE A 75 -3.23 13.30 6.49
C PHE A 75 -3.32 14.06 7.83
N ALA A 76 -3.77 13.40 8.89
CA ALA A 76 -3.84 13.99 10.23
C ALA A 76 -2.45 14.39 10.76
N LYS A 77 -1.44 13.55 10.52
CA LYS A 77 -0.04 13.85 10.85
C LYS A 77 0.46 15.07 10.06
N LEU A 78 0.20 15.10 8.75
CA LEU A 78 0.54 16.19 7.86
C LEU A 78 -0.12 17.49 8.31
N TYR A 79 -1.44 17.47 8.56
CA TYR A 79 -2.19 18.65 8.99
C TYR A 79 -1.67 19.21 10.31
N ARG A 80 -1.41 18.36 11.32
CA ARG A 80 -0.86 18.82 12.61
C ARG A 80 0.49 19.53 12.43
N ASN A 81 1.37 19.02 11.58
CA ASN A 81 2.65 19.65 11.30
C ASN A 81 2.47 20.98 10.56
N PHE A 82 1.64 21.00 9.53
CA PHE A 82 1.31 22.18 8.76
C PHE A 82 0.67 23.27 9.63
N HIS A 83 -0.32 22.92 10.46
CA HIS A 83 -1.04 23.87 11.32
C HIS A 83 -0.15 24.54 12.39
N ARG A 84 0.96 23.91 12.82
CA ARG A 84 1.95 24.54 13.69
C ARG A 84 2.60 25.76 13.04
N ARG A 85 2.72 25.77 11.72
CA ARG A 85 3.32 26.85 10.92
C ARG A 85 2.28 27.86 10.41
N GLU A 86 1.09 27.38 10.08
CA GLU A 86 0.00 28.14 9.44
C GLU A 86 -1.26 28.06 10.30
N LYS A 87 -1.22 28.69 11.49
CA LYS A 87 -2.31 28.65 12.49
C LYS A 87 -3.61 29.29 12.01
N GLU A 88 -3.53 30.19 11.01
CA GLU A 88 -4.69 30.90 10.44
C GLU A 88 -5.52 30.02 9.50
N VAL A 89 -5.00 28.83 9.09
CA VAL A 89 -5.72 27.92 8.21
C VAL A 89 -6.57 26.96 9.05
N LYS A 90 -7.89 27.08 8.95
CA LYS A 90 -8.83 26.19 9.64
C LYS A 90 -9.13 24.95 8.80
N LEU A 91 -9.20 23.78 9.44
CA LEU A 91 -9.61 22.53 8.81
C LEU A 91 -11.12 22.32 8.93
N PHE A 92 -11.75 22.10 7.81
CA PHE A 92 -13.11 21.58 7.69
C PHE A 92 -13.05 20.15 7.14
N LEU A 93 -13.65 19.21 7.84
CA LEU A 93 -13.74 17.83 7.42
C LEU A 93 -15.15 17.56 6.91
N PHE A 94 -15.30 17.51 5.59
CA PHE A 94 -16.56 17.16 4.94
C PHE A 94 -16.63 15.65 4.76
N PHE A 95 -17.57 15.02 5.48
CA PHE A 95 -17.68 13.56 5.46
C PHE A 95 -18.97 13.10 4.77
N SER A 96 -18.88 11.97 4.07
CA SER A 96 -20.03 11.24 3.55
C SER A 96 -20.23 9.99 4.38
N SER A 97 -21.45 9.81 4.91
CA SER A 97 -21.91 8.54 5.45
C SER A 97 -23.07 8.04 4.58
N ALA A 98 -23.14 6.72 4.39
CA ALA A 98 -24.29 6.13 3.68
C ALA A 98 -25.61 6.28 4.47
N THR A 99 -25.50 6.65 5.74
CA THR A 99 -26.60 6.85 6.70
C THR A 99 -26.98 8.32 6.87
N ALA A 100 -26.28 9.26 6.25
CA ALA A 100 -26.62 10.68 6.38
C ALA A 100 -28.07 10.97 5.91
N HIS A 101 -28.58 10.28 4.90
CA HIS A 101 -29.97 10.34 4.48
C HIS A 101 -30.93 9.63 5.44
N GLU A 102 -30.52 8.49 6.03
CA GLU A 102 -31.33 7.74 7.00
C GLU A 102 -31.42 8.45 8.37
N VAL A 103 -30.41 9.25 8.73
CA VAL A 103 -30.39 10.07 9.95
C VAL A 103 -31.40 11.21 9.87
N VAL A 104 -31.68 11.74 8.68
CA VAL A 104 -32.67 12.81 8.47
C VAL A 104 -34.11 12.28 8.44
N GLU A 105 -34.31 11.00 8.07
CA GLU A 105 -35.65 10.39 7.93
C GLU A 105 -36.15 9.60 9.17
N GLY A 106 -35.42 9.62 10.29
CA GLY A 106 -35.93 9.09 11.57
C GLY A 106 -35.80 7.58 11.78
N ALA A 107 -35.01 6.85 10.98
CA ALA A 107 -34.70 5.43 11.20
C ALA A 107 -33.62 5.26 12.29
N PHE A 108 -34.01 5.41 13.55
CA PHE A 108 -33.10 5.70 14.67
C PHE A 108 -32.34 4.49 15.27
N ASP A 109 -32.50 3.22 14.85
CA ASP A 109 -32.22 2.16 15.83
C ASP A 109 -31.04 1.19 15.58
N LEU A 110 -30.43 1.03 14.40
CA LEU A 110 -29.34 0.06 14.22
C LEU A 110 -28.08 0.56 13.45
N GLY A 111 -28.20 1.59 12.61
CA GLY A 111 -27.09 2.20 11.87
C GLY A 111 -26.25 3.15 12.72
N ILE A 112 -26.89 3.87 13.62
CA ILE A 112 -26.33 5.00 14.40
C ILE A 112 -25.21 4.57 15.36
N LYS A 113 -25.32 3.40 16.01
CA LYS A 113 -24.28 2.94 16.95
C LYS A 113 -22.94 2.69 16.28
N LYS A 114 -22.93 2.29 15.01
CA LYS A 114 -21.71 2.01 14.24
C LYS A 114 -21.06 3.30 13.72
N ASP A 115 -21.85 4.24 13.22
CA ASP A 115 -21.37 5.55 12.76
C ASP A 115 -20.81 6.41 13.90
N ILE A 116 -21.27 6.20 15.15
CA ILE A 116 -20.74 6.88 16.35
C ILE A 116 -19.28 6.48 16.62
N ALA A 117 -18.92 5.22 16.45
CA ALA A 117 -17.55 4.74 16.70
C ALA A 117 -16.56 5.32 15.67
N GLU A 118 -16.89 5.27 14.37
CA GLU A 118 -16.07 5.80 13.30
C GLU A 118 -15.98 7.34 13.34
N MET A 119 -17.07 8.02 13.69
CA MET A 119 -17.07 9.46 13.90
C MET A 119 -16.20 9.84 15.10
N LYS A 120 -16.29 9.11 16.22
CA LYS A 120 -15.42 9.32 17.39
C LYS A 120 -13.95 9.12 17.03
N MET A 121 -13.65 8.13 16.22
CA MET A 121 -12.29 7.88 15.72
C MET A 121 -11.78 9.05 14.87
N LEU A 122 -12.59 9.59 13.93
CA LEU A 122 -12.22 10.76 13.15
C LEU A 122 -12.02 12.00 14.02
N ARG A 123 -12.89 12.24 15.01
CA ARG A 123 -12.74 13.35 15.96
C ARG A 123 -11.44 13.26 16.76
N ASN A 124 -11.02 12.04 17.13
CA ASN A 124 -9.73 11.82 17.79
C ASN A 124 -8.54 12.07 16.87
N LEU A 125 -8.65 11.77 15.57
CA LEU A 125 -7.61 12.05 14.58
C LEU A 125 -7.49 13.55 14.27
N PHE A 126 -8.61 14.26 14.24
CA PHE A 126 -8.74 15.67 13.86
C PHE A 126 -9.47 16.49 14.93
N PRO A 127 -8.88 16.67 16.12
CA PRO A 127 -9.58 17.30 17.26
C PRO A 127 -9.97 18.76 17.00
N ASP A 128 -9.17 19.48 16.16
CA ASP A 128 -9.37 20.90 15.85
C ASP A 128 -10.20 21.14 14.58
N ALA A 129 -10.65 20.07 13.92
CA ALA A 129 -11.44 20.18 12.69
C ALA A 129 -12.91 20.48 12.98
N GLU A 130 -13.54 21.24 12.10
CA GLU A 130 -14.98 21.36 12.03
C GLU A 130 -15.55 20.25 11.13
N PHE A 131 -16.48 19.47 11.66
CA PHE A 131 -17.07 18.32 10.95
C PHE A 131 -18.38 18.73 10.31
N VAL A 132 -18.46 18.61 8.98
CA VAL A 132 -19.61 19.02 8.17
C VAL A 132 -20.05 17.85 7.30
N PRO A 133 -21.35 17.46 7.31
CA PRO A 133 -21.86 16.48 6.36
C PRO A 133 -21.72 16.97 4.93
N GLN A 134 -21.45 16.05 3.99
CA GLN A 134 -21.51 16.34 2.56
C GLN A 134 -22.96 16.40 2.09
N GLU A 135 -23.36 17.50 1.46
CA GLU A 135 -24.69 17.71 0.90
C GLU A 135 -24.67 17.84 -0.61
N GLY A 136 -25.52 17.11 -1.31
CA GLY A 136 -25.65 17.11 -2.77
C GLY A 136 -25.88 15.72 -3.34
N GLU A 137 -26.47 15.63 -4.51
CA GLU A 137 -26.79 14.38 -5.20
C GLU A 137 -25.54 13.70 -5.78
N ASP A 138 -24.62 14.47 -6.32
CA ASP A 138 -23.38 14.00 -6.90
C ASP A 138 -22.14 14.62 -6.24
N ILE A 139 -20.95 14.13 -6.60
CA ILE A 139 -19.68 14.59 -6.03
C ILE A 139 -19.38 16.06 -6.35
N PHE A 140 -19.75 16.54 -7.53
CA PHE A 140 -19.49 17.91 -7.97
C PHE A 140 -20.35 18.91 -7.19
N LEU A 141 -21.64 18.58 -7.00
CA LEU A 141 -22.55 19.39 -6.20
C LEU A 141 -22.11 19.40 -4.72
N LYS A 142 -21.67 18.26 -4.18
CA LYS A 142 -21.10 18.18 -2.84
C LYS A 142 -19.87 19.08 -2.67
N MET A 143 -18.95 19.07 -3.63
CA MET A 143 -17.77 19.94 -3.62
C MET A 143 -18.16 21.41 -3.72
N LYS A 144 -19.08 21.77 -4.62
CA LYS A 144 -19.61 23.13 -4.74
C LYS A 144 -20.18 23.61 -3.42
N ASN A 145 -21.03 22.80 -2.76
CA ASN A 145 -21.67 23.16 -1.49
C ASN A 145 -20.63 23.33 -0.36
N ALA A 146 -19.55 22.54 -0.36
CA ALA A 146 -18.47 22.70 0.60
C ALA A 146 -17.74 24.05 0.44
N PHE A 147 -17.51 24.51 -0.79
CA PHE A 147 -16.98 25.85 -1.05
C PHE A 147 -17.94 26.95 -0.63
N LEU A 148 -19.22 26.85 -0.98
CA LEU A 148 -20.24 27.83 -0.57
C LEU A 148 -20.32 27.93 0.94
N TYR A 149 -20.29 26.79 1.66
CA TYR A 149 -20.28 26.76 3.11
C TYR A 149 -19.11 27.58 3.70
N THR A 150 -17.88 27.28 3.27
CA THR A 150 -16.68 27.98 3.79
C THR A 150 -16.66 29.45 3.40
N PHE A 151 -17.15 29.83 2.22
CA PHE A 151 -17.26 31.23 1.81
C PHE A 151 -18.32 32.01 2.64
N GLN A 152 -19.42 31.37 3.01
CA GLN A 152 -20.45 31.93 3.90
C GLN A 152 -19.90 32.15 5.32
N GLU A 153 -19.04 31.24 5.81
CA GLU A 153 -18.32 31.40 7.09
C GLU A 153 -17.20 32.47 7.02
N GLY A 154 -17.02 33.15 5.89
CA GLY A 154 -16.15 34.31 5.73
C GLY A 154 -14.70 33.98 5.30
N TYR A 155 -14.42 32.77 4.84
CA TYR A 155 -13.10 32.42 4.32
C TYR A 155 -12.91 32.99 2.91
N SER A 156 -11.77 33.66 2.67
CA SER A 156 -11.47 34.31 1.39
C SER A 156 -10.92 33.34 0.34
N PHE A 157 -10.31 32.25 0.80
CA PHE A 157 -9.79 31.17 -0.03
C PHE A 157 -10.04 29.82 0.68
N SER A 158 -10.47 28.84 -0.09
CA SER A 158 -10.65 27.49 0.39
C SER A 158 -9.95 26.50 -0.54
N TYR A 159 -9.23 25.52 0.04
CA TYR A 159 -8.58 24.44 -0.71
C TYR A 159 -9.21 23.11 -0.33
N LEU A 160 -9.87 22.47 -1.28
CA LEU A 160 -10.48 21.15 -1.13
C LEU A 160 -9.52 20.10 -1.65
N VAL A 161 -9.29 19.05 -0.85
CA VAL A 161 -8.43 17.91 -1.17
C VAL A 161 -9.06 16.61 -0.73
N GLY A 162 -8.90 15.54 -1.53
CA GLY A 162 -9.30 14.18 -1.16
C GLY A 162 -8.37 13.57 -0.10
N ALA A 163 -8.90 12.61 0.66
CA ALA A 163 -8.13 11.87 1.66
C ALA A 163 -7.30 10.72 1.07
N ASP A 164 -7.31 10.51 -0.22
CA ASP A 164 -6.79 9.33 -0.93
C ASP A 164 -5.44 9.52 -1.60
N ILE A 165 -4.83 10.67 -1.40
CA ILE A 165 -3.54 11.04 -2.00
C ILE A 165 -2.39 10.82 -1.00
N PRO A 166 -1.56 9.79 -1.18
CA PRO A 166 -0.27 9.70 -0.51
C PRO A 166 0.66 10.85 -0.95
N PHE A 167 1.69 11.15 -0.15
CA PHE A 167 2.72 12.15 -0.47
C PHE A 167 2.30 13.62 -0.53
N LEU A 168 1.17 13.99 0.00
CA LEU A 168 0.97 15.39 0.32
C LEU A 168 2.02 15.81 1.35
N SER A 169 2.61 16.97 1.17
CA SER A 169 3.66 17.49 2.06
C SER A 169 3.29 18.86 2.61
N GLU A 170 3.90 19.22 3.73
CA GLU A 170 3.77 20.56 4.31
C GLU A 170 4.10 21.65 3.29
N ASP A 171 5.18 21.47 2.51
CA ASP A 171 5.57 22.43 1.47
C ASP A 171 4.53 22.55 0.35
N SER A 172 3.84 21.44 0.01
CA SER A 172 2.74 21.47 -0.95
C SER A 172 1.59 22.35 -0.43
N PHE A 173 1.22 22.20 0.84
CA PHE A 173 0.19 23.03 1.47
C PHE A 173 0.64 24.47 1.62
N CYS A 174 1.87 24.74 2.04
CA CYS A 174 2.40 26.10 2.10
C CYS A 174 2.33 26.80 0.73
N LYS A 175 2.65 26.11 -0.38
CA LYS A 175 2.52 26.65 -1.74
C LYS A 175 1.06 26.96 -2.09
N VAL A 176 0.13 26.07 -1.77
CA VAL A 176 -1.31 26.24 -2.03
C VAL A 176 -1.83 27.47 -1.29
N PHE A 177 -1.57 27.57 0.01
CA PHE A 177 -2.08 28.68 0.82
C PHE A 177 -1.39 30.02 0.54
N SER A 178 -0.11 30.00 0.16
CA SER A 178 0.59 31.18 -0.36
C SER A 178 -0.01 31.66 -1.69
N ALA A 179 -0.36 30.74 -2.59
CA ALA A 179 -1.06 31.10 -3.83
C ALA A 179 -2.45 31.68 -3.54
N GLY A 180 -3.18 31.09 -2.59
CA GLY A 180 -4.46 31.61 -2.11
C GLY A 180 -4.35 33.04 -1.59
N ARG A 181 -3.36 33.34 -0.75
CA ARG A 181 -3.08 34.72 -0.29
C ARG A 181 -2.75 35.68 -1.44
N SER A 182 -2.10 35.17 -2.48
CA SER A 182 -1.79 35.96 -3.70
C SER A 182 -2.97 36.06 -4.67
N GLY A 183 -4.17 35.65 -4.29
CA GLY A 183 -5.39 35.73 -5.08
C GLY A 183 -5.48 34.74 -6.25
N LYS A 184 -4.73 33.65 -6.23
CA LYS A 184 -4.74 32.61 -7.25
C LYS A 184 -5.74 31.50 -6.91
N ASN A 185 -6.35 30.92 -7.94
CA ASN A 185 -6.98 29.61 -7.85
C ASN A 185 -5.88 28.52 -7.93
N VAL A 186 -6.20 27.30 -7.54
CA VAL A 186 -5.25 26.18 -7.53
C VAL A 186 -5.94 24.92 -8.08
N LEU A 187 -5.22 24.11 -8.86
CA LEU A 187 -5.72 22.82 -9.34
C LEU A 187 -4.59 21.78 -9.35
N GLY A 188 -4.85 20.61 -8.79
CA GLY A 188 -3.91 19.50 -8.72
C GLY A 188 -4.41 18.30 -9.51
N GLU A 189 -3.72 17.94 -10.59
CA GLU A 189 -4.07 16.85 -11.50
C GLU A 189 -3.85 15.47 -10.85
N SER A 190 -4.81 14.54 -11.01
CA SER A 190 -4.68 13.13 -10.68
C SER A 190 -4.26 12.30 -11.91
N LEU A 191 -3.65 11.11 -11.70
CA LEU A 191 -3.19 10.26 -12.81
C LEU A 191 -4.35 9.63 -13.59
N ASP A 192 -5.50 9.51 -12.98
CA ASP A 192 -6.73 8.98 -13.60
C ASP A 192 -7.48 9.99 -14.50
N GLY A 193 -6.91 11.18 -14.72
CA GLY A 193 -7.52 12.24 -15.56
C GLY A 193 -8.46 13.17 -14.81
N GLY A 194 -8.67 12.95 -13.51
CA GLY A 194 -9.38 13.86 -12.61
C GLY A 194 -8.45 14.87 -11.93
N TYR A 195 -8.88 15.38 -10.79
CA TYR A 195 -8.06 16.21 -9.92
C TYR A 195 -8.18 15.77 -8.47
N TYR A 196 -7.05 15.80 -7.76
CA TYR A 196 -6.99 15.43 -6.35
C TYR A 196 -7.23 16.60 -5.40
N GLY A 197 -7.14 17.83 -5.91
CA GLY A 197 -7.34 19.02 -5.09
C GLY A 197 -7.63 20.25 -5.94
N ILE A 198 -8.52 21.09 -5.42
CA ILE A 198 -8.94 22.34 -6.05
C ILE A 198 -9.01 23.45 -5.01
N GLY A 199 -8.44 24.62 -5.32
CA GLY A 199 -8.46 25.81 -4.46
C GLY A 199 -9.15 26.96 -5.15
N LEU A 200 -10.13 27.58 -4.49
CA LEU A 200 -10.94 28.65 -5.05
C LEU A 200 -10.94 29.89 -4.16
N GLN A 201 -10.91 31.05 -4.80
CA GLN A 201 -11.14 32.35 -4.18
C GLN A 201 -12.63 32.58 -3.94
N SER A 202 -13.02 33.17 -2.82
CA SER A 202 -14.42 33.49 -2.50
C SER A 202 -15.05 34.53 -3.45
N ARG A 203 -14.24 35.21 -4.26
CA ARG A 203 -14.67 36.17 -5.29
C ARG A 203 -15.08 35.51 -6.62
N VAL A 204 -14.89 34.19 -6.77
CA VAL A 204 -15.45 33.43 -7.89
C VAL A 204 -16.97 33.51 -7.79
N LYS A 205 -17.62 33.93 -8.88
CA LYS A 205 -19.06 34.14 -8.93
C LYS A 205 -19.83 32.83 -8.86
N SER A 206 -21.07 32.85 -8.36
CA SER A 206 -21.91 31.64 -8.30
C SER A 206 -22.09 30.98 -9.65
N SER A 207 -22.28 31.75 -10.71
CA SER A 207 -22.42 31.25 -12.11
C SER A 207 -21.12 30.59 -12.63
N GLU A 208 -19.96 31.01 -12.13
CA GLU A 208 -18.66 30.40 -12.45
C GLU A 208 -18.47 29.10 -11.67
N LEU A 209 -18.87 29.07 -10.38
CA LEU A 209 -18.92 27.83 -9.59
C LEU A 209 -19.82 26.77 -10.24
N ASP A 210 -20.98 27.21 -10.77
CA ASP A 210 -21.88 26.32 -11.51
C ASP A 210 -21.19 25.72 -12.75
N LYS A 211 -20.39 26.47 -13.48
CA LYS A 211 -19.62 25.97 -14.62
C LYS A 211 -18.51 25.03 -14.18
N ILE A 212 -17.73 25.38 -13.16
CA ILE A 212 -16.62 24.56 -12.64
C ILE A 212 -17.13 23.17 -12.20
N PHE A 213 -18.32 23.11 -11.59
CA PHE A 213 -18.90 21.88 -11.04
C PHE A 213 -20.08 21.33 -11.85
N SER A 214 -20.25 21.69 -13.13
CA SER A 214 -21.40 21.28 -13.97
C SER A 214 -21.28 19.89 -14.60
N LEU A 215 -20.12 19.24 -14.52
CA LEU A 215 -19.88 17.92 -15.14
C LEU A 215 -20.80 16.81 -14.61
N GLY A 216 -21.33 16.93 -13.40
CA GLY A 216 -22.30 15.98 -12.85
C GLY A 216 -23.57 15.87 -13.70
N LYS A 217 -24.09 16.99 -14.20
CA LYS A 217 -25.30 17.03 -15.03
C LYS A 217 -25.10 16.46 -16.45
N LYS A 218 -23.92 16.66 -17.04
CA LYS A 218 -23.60 16.12 -18.38
C LYS A 218 -23.39 14.60 -18.39
N ARG A 219 -22.98 13.99 -17.29
CA ARG A 219 -22.82 12.52 -17.20
C ARG A 219 -24.15 11.76 -17.21
N GLU A 220 -25.26 12.37 -16.80
CA GLU A 220 -26.59 11.72 -16.87
C GLU A 220 -27.07 11.61 -18.32
N ASP A 221 -26.70 12.55 -19.20
CA ASP A 221 -27.04 12.52 -20.63
C ASP A 221 -26.23 11.46 -21.40
N PHE A 222 -25.12 10.96 -20.85
CA PHE A 222 -24.23 9.95 -21.42
C PHE A 222 -24.31 8.56 -20.74
N LYS A 223 -25.33 8.28 -19.93
CA LYS A 223 -25.57 6.90 -19.46
C LYS A 223 -25.95 6.04 -20.65
N VAL A 224 -24.93 5.43 -21.27
CA VAL A 224 -25.09 4.37 -22.27
C VAL A 224 -25.96 3.28 -21.66
N ASN A 225 -27.01 2.89 -22.40
CA ASN A 225 -27.97 1.85 -22.03
C ASN A 225 -27.23 0.60 -21.51
N PRO A 226 -27.58 0.04 -20.33
CA PRO A 226 -26.92 -1.14 -19.75
C PRO A 226 -26.87 -2.36 -20.68
N GLU A 227 -27.75 -2.44 -21.68
CA GLU A 227 -27.75 -3.50 -22.67
C GLU A 227 -26.64 -3.38 -23.73
N GLN A 228 -26.16 -2.16 -24.04
CA GLN A 228 -25.04 -1.96 -24.96
C GLN A 228 -23.69 -2.31 -24.32
N ASN A 229 -23.54 -2.17 -23.00
CA ASN A 229 -22.32 -2.54 -22.28
C ASN A 229 -22.07 -4.07 -22.19
N ARG A 230 -23.08 -4.91 -22.45
CA ARG A 230 -22.93 -6.38 -22.49
C ARG A 230 -22.24 -6.91 -23.76
N LEU A 231 -22.12 -6.09 -24.78
CA LEU A 231 -21.55 -6.48 -26.10
C LEU A 231 -20.14 -5.91 -26.34
N MET A 232 -19.64 -5.03 -25.49
CA MET A 232 -18.30 -4.44 -25.63
C MET A 232 -17.23 -5.32 -24.98
N LYS A 233 -16.09 -5.49 -25.66
CA LYS A 233 -14.92 -6.14 -25.08
C LYS A 233 -14.41 -5.31 -23.89
N PRO A 234 -13.91 -5.92 -22.80
CA PRO A 234 -13.45 -5.21 -21.61
C PRO A 234 -12.43 -4.10 -21.89
N GLU A 235 -11.55 -4.31 -22.85
CA GLU A 235 -10.52 -3.35 -23.28
C GLU A 235 -11.08 -2.05 -23.90
N CYS A 236 -12.25 -2.11 -24.57
CA CYS A 236 -12.90 -0.92 -25.12
C CYS A 236 -13.59 -0.11 -24.03
N ALA A 237 -14.22 -0.77 -23.06
CA ALA A 237 -14.87 -0.11 -21.93
C ALA A 237 -13.87 0.61 -21.00
N GLU A 238 -12.65 0.08 -20.86
CA GLU A 238 -11.57 0.74 -20.10
C GLU A 238 -11.00 1.94 -20.84
N ARG A 239 -10.84 1.87 -22.17
CA ARG A 239 -10.40 3.03 -22.99
C ARG A 239 -11.40 4.16 -22.99
N GLU A 240 -12.69 3.88 -23.20
CA GLU A 240 -13.74 4.92 -23.14
C GLU A 240 -13.83 5.57 -21.75
N LYS A 241 -13.60 4.78 -20.69
CA LYS A 241 -13.56 5.31 -19.33
C LYS A 241 -12.36 6.20 -19.08
N GLN A 242 -11.17 5.84 -19.60
CA GLN A 242 -9.96 6.66 -19.51
C GLN A 242 -10.09 7.95 -20.35
N GLU A 243 -10.70 7.89 -21.55
CA GLU A 243 -10.98 9.07 -22.38
C GLU A 243 -11.99 10.02 -21.72
N GLN A 244 -13.02 9.50 -21.04
CA GLN A 244 -14.00 10.31 -20.29
C GLN A 244 -13.43 10.90 -18.99
N GLU A 245 -12.49 10.20 -18.32
CA GLU A 245 -11.81 10.69 -17.12
C GLU A 245 -10.73 11.73 -17.49
N ALA A 246 -10.04 11.59 -18.62
CA ALA A 246 -9.08 12.57 -19.13
C ALA A 246 -9.70 13.96 -19.39
N ASP A 247 -11.00 14.00 -19.63
CA ASP A 247 -11.74 15.24 -19.92
C ASP A 247 -12.03 16.09 -18.67
N ILE A 248 -12.06 15.49 -17.46
CA ILE A 248 -12.48 16.20 -16.23
C ILE A 248 -11.46 17.27 -15.82
N PHE A 249 -10.17 16.93 -15.82
CA PHE A 249 -9.12 17.88 -15.46
C PHE A 249 -9.06 19.05 -16.43
N GLU A 250 -9.02 18.79 -17.73
CA GLU A 250 -8.94 19.83 -18.76
C GLU A 250 -10.21 20.71 -18.79
N TYR A 251 -11.38 20.12 -18.62
CA TYR A 251 -12.61 20.87 -18.47
C TYR A 251 -12.57 21.83 -17.27
N THR A 252 -12.23 21.31 -16.09
CA THR A 252 -12.15 22.10 -14.86
C THR A 252 -11.09 23.20 -14.99
N LYS A 253 -9.93 22.89 -15.58
CA LYS A 253 -8.86 23.85 -15.85
C LYS A 253 -9.34 24.99 -16.76
N THR A 254 -10.07 24.65 -17.83
CA THR A 254 -10.65 25.64 -18.75
C THR A 254 -11.67 26.52 -18.05
N ALA A 255 -12.56 25.93 -17.23
CA ALA A 255 -13.53 26.70 -16.45
C ALA A 255 -12.87 27.63 -15.44
N LEU A 256 -11.75 27.22 -14.84
CA LEU A 256 -10.96 28.05 -13.93
C LEU A 256 -10.28 29.22 -14.65
N TYR A 257 -9.73 29.02 -15.83
CA TYR A 257 -9.17 30.12 -16.63
C TYR A 257 -10.25 31.15 -17.02
N ALA A 258 -11.46 30.67 -17.30
CA ALA A 258 -12.59 31.56 -17.65
C ALA A 258 -13.02 32.48 -16.50
N THR A 259 -12.61 32.22 -15.25
CA THR A 259 -12.84 33.15 -14.11
C THR A 259 -11.96 34.41 -14.19
N GLY A 260 -10.99 34.47 -15.09
CA GLY A 260 -10.02 35.58 -15.16
C GLY A 260 -9.04 35.66 -14.00
N LEU A 261 -9.10 34.72 -13.03
CA LEU A 261 -8.17 34.67 -11.89
C LEU A 261 -6.92 33.85 -12.25
N PRO A 262 -5.73 34.24 -11.76
CA PRO A 262 -4.53 33.45 -11.97
C PRO A 262 -4.69 32.02 -11.40
N LEU A 263 -4.18 31.02 -12.11
CA LEU A 263 -4.26 29.61 -11.73
C LEU A 263 -2.86 29.04 -11.44
N LEU A 264 -2.71 28.40 -10.27
CA LEU A 264 -1.54 27.58 -9.94
C LEU A 264 -1.87 26.10 -10.23
N LEU A 265 -1.14 25.50 -11.15
CA LEU A 265 -1.19 24.05 -11.37
C LEU A 265 -0.18 23.35 -10.45
N LEU A 266 -0.62 22.31 -9.75
CA LEU A 266 0.20 21.48 -8.89
C LEU A 266 0.74 20.28 -9.68
N LYS A 267 1.76 19.61 -9.11
CA LYS A 267 2.29 18.38 -9.68
C LYS A 267 1.22 17.30 -9.74
N LYS A 268 1.17 16.57 -10.85
CA LYS A 268 0.34 15.39 -11.03
C LYS A 268 0.66 14.31 -9.98
N ARG A 269 -0.37 13.67 -9.44
CA ARG A 269 -0.25 12.66 -8.37
C ARG A 269 -1.12 11.44 -8.67
N ARG A 270 -0.71 10.31 -8.12
CA ARG A 270 -1.51 9.09 -8.08
C ARG A 270 -2.29 9.05 -6.77
N ASP A 271 -3.56 8.79 -6.82
CA ASP A 271 -4.39 8.41 -5.68
C ASP A 271 -4.30 6.89 -5.42
N ILE A 272 -4.95 6.41 -4.38
CA ILE A 272 -5.10 4.98 -4.12
C ILE A 272 -6.58 4.64 -4.23
N ASP A 273 -6.98 4.04 -5.34
CA ASP A 273 -8.37 3.71 -5.58
C ASP A 273 -8.62 2.23 -5.93
N ASP A 274 -7.66 1.58 -6.56
CA ASP A 274 -7.75 0.20 -7.01
C ASP A 274 -6.52 -0.65 -6.65
N ARG A 275 -6.49 -1.89 -7.15
CA ARG A 275 -5.42 -2.85 -6.91
C ARG A 275 -4.09 -2.40 -7.52
N GLU A 276 -4.13 -1.83 -8.71
CA GLU A 276 -2.98 -1.38 -9.49
C GLU A 276 -2.24 -0.26 -8.75
N ASP A 277 -2.99 0.63 -8.08
CA ASP A 277 -2.42 1.68 -7.23
C ASP A 277 -1.69 1.08 -6.02
N ILE A 278 -2.29 0.10 -5.36
CA ILE A 278 -1.65 -0.60 -4.23
C ILE A 278 -0.35 -1.27 -4.68
N ILE A 279 -0.34 -1.93 -5.85
CA ILE A 279 0.86 -2.56 -6.43
C ILE A 279 1.93 -1.50 -6.73
N ALA A 280 1.55 -0.41 -7.39
CA ALA A 280 2.47 0.67 -7.72
C ALA A 280 3.12 1.28 -6.46
N TYR A 281 2.31 1.58 -5.44
CA TYR A 281 2.84 2.09 -4.18
C TYR A 281 3.70 1.08 -3.43
N ARG A 282 3.34 -0.21 -3.43
CA ARG A 282 4.15 -1.27 -2.82
C ARG A 282 5.55 -1.34 -3.43
N GLN A 283 5.66 -1.21 -4.75
CA GLN A 283 6.95 -1.17 -5.43
C GLN A 283 7.78 0.10 -5.11
N LEU A 284 7.12 1.22 -4.81
CA LEU A 284 7.78 2.48 -4.46
C LEU A 284 8.26 2.54 -3.01
N ILE A 285 7.62 1.83 -2.08
CA ILE A 285 7.94 1.89 -0.64
C ILE A 285 9.44 1.75 -0.36
N PRO A 286 10.17 0.73 -0.86
CA PRO A 286 11.58 0.54 -0.51
C PRO A 286 12.52 1.63 -1.03
N TYR A 287 12.06 2.45 -1.97
CA TYR A 287 12.83 3.53 -2.58
C TYR A 287 12.43 4.92 -2.08
N ASN A 288 11.38 5.01 -1.26
CA ASN A 288 10.83 6.30 -0.82
C ASN A 288 10.73 6.38 0.70
N LYS A 289 11.59 7.19 1.31
CA LYS A 289 11.67 7.32 2.77
C LYS A 289 10.35 7.82 3.39
N ALA A 290 9.64 8.73 2.73
CA ALA A 290 8.37 9.24 3.23
C ALA A 290 7.31 8.12 3.30
N LEU A 291 7.24 7.24 2.28
CA LEU A 291 6.38 6.04 2.33
C LEU A 291 6.81 5.04 3.39
N GLN A 292 8.11 4.79 3.52
CA GLN A 292 8.60 3.88 4.56
C GLN A 292 8.13 4.27 5.96
N ASP A 293 8.06 5.58 6.24
CA ASP A 293 7.72 6.13 7.55
C ASP A 293 6.22 6.46 7.70
N SER A 294 5.42 6.29 6.62
CA SER A 294 3.99 6.57 6.61
C SER A 294 3.15 5.41 7.17
N PHE A 295 1.91 5.72 7.58
CA PHE A 295 0.92 4.72 7.95
C PHE A 295 0.48 3.91 6.73
N ILE A 296 0.25 4.58 5.59
CA ILE A 296 -0.18 3.90 4.35
C ILE A 296 0.89 2.93 3.83
N GLY A 297 2.17 3.28 3.86
CA GLY A 297 3.24 2.38 3.43
C GLY A 297 3.34 1.12 4.28
N ARG A 298 3.16 1.24 5.59
CA ARG A 298 3.10 0.07 6.51
C ARG A 298 1.86 -0.76 6.26
N GLU A 299 0.71 -0.13 6.05
CA GLU A 299 -0.55 -0.81 5.84
C GLU A 299 -0.58 -1.58 4.52
N ILE A 300 -0.06 -1.02 3.43
CA ILE A 300 0.08 -1.72 2.14
C ILE A 300 0.90 -3.01 2.31
N LEU A 301 2.02 -2.96 3.04
CA LEU A 301 2.83 -4.16 3.30
C LEU A 301 2.15 -5.12 4.27
N ARG A 302 1.40 -4.62 5.25
CA ARG A 302 0.63 -5.46 6.18
C ARG A 302 -0.47 -6.26 5.46
N GLN A 303 -1.11 -5.66 4.46
CA GLN A 303 -2.14 -6.30 3.65
C GLN A 303 -1.57 -7.24 2.58
N ALA A 304 -0.29 -7.08 2.22
CA ALA A 304 0.35 -7.92 1.21
C ALA A 304 0.33 -9.40 1.63
N LYS A 305 -0.21 -10.24 0.74
CA LYS A 305 -0.25 -11.70 0.91
C LYS A 305 1.12 -12.29 0.61
N ILE A 306 1.54 -13.25 1.41
CA ILE A 306 2.83 -13.94 1.24
C ILE A 306 2.57 -15.34 0.72
N SER A 307 3.26 -15.74 -0.36
CA SER A 307 3.35 -17.14 -0.81
C SER A 307 4.71 -17.70 -0.44
N ILE A 308 4.71 -18.75 0.38
CA ILE A 308 5.90 -19.51 0.77
C ILE A 308 6.04 -20.64 -0.25
N ILE A 309 7.15 -20.67 -0.97
CA ILE A 309 7.46 -21.63 -2.03
C ILE A 309 8.61 -22.52 -1.58
N ILE A 310 8.34 -23.82 -1.45
CA ILE A 310 9.29 -24.82 -0.95
C ILE A 310 9.59 -25.82 -2.08
N PRO A 311 10.77 -25.76 -2.72
CA PRO A 311 11.19 -26.76 -3.69
C PRO A 311 11.54 -28.06 -2.96
N CYS A 312 10.93 -29.17 -3.38
CA CYS A 312 11.06 -30.51 -2.78
C CYS A 312 11.47 -31.54 -3.82
N TYR A 313 12.47 -32.35 -3.49
CA TYR A 313 12.86 -33.51 -4.29
C TYR A 313 13.52 -34.58 -3.40
N LYS A 314 12.87 -35.72 -3.18
CA LYS A 314 13.34 -36.83 -2.33
C LYS A 314 13.67 -36.37 -0.88
N GLU A 315 12.78 -35.58 -0.27
CA GLU A 315 13.07 -34.96 1.03
C GLU A 315 12.82 -35.88 2.24
N GLY A 316 12.04 -36.96 2.08
CA GLY A 316 11.74 -37.93 3.16
C GLY A 316 11.17 -37.22 4.40
N ASP A 317 11.68 -37.57 5.59
CA ASP A 317 11.23 -37.04 6.88
C ASP A 317 11.37 -35.51 7.03
N THR A 318 12.23 -34.91 6.23
CA THR A 318 12.42 -33.44 6.24
C THR A 318 11.16 -32.74 5.75
N LEU A 319 10.45 -33.32 4.79
CA LEU A 319 9.20 -32.79 4.28
C LEU A 319 8.12 -32.77 5.37
N SER A 320 7.91 -33.87 6.08
CA SER A 320 6.92 -33.95 7.16
C SER A 320 7.21 -32.94 8.29
N LYS A 321 8.47 -32.74 8.63
CA LYS A 321 8.88 -31.71 9.61
C LYS A 321 8.56 -30.30 9.12
N MET A 322 8.78 -30.00 7.84
CA MET A 322 8.45 -28.71 7.25
C MET A 322 6.93 -28.51 7.19
N GLU A 323 6.15 -29.53 6.86
CA GLU A 323 4.68 -29.44 6.91
C GLU A 323 4.17 -29.10 8.31
N GLU A 324 4.75 -29.70 9.35
CA GLU A 324 4.42 -29.40 10.75
C GLU A 324 4.84 -28.00 11.17
N GLU A 325 6.04 -27.58 10.81
CA GLU A 325 6.56 -26.21 11.07
C GLU A 325 5.66 -25.13 10.47
N LEU A 326 5.11 -25.38 9.29
CA LEU A 326 4.26 -24.41 8.57
C LEU A 326 2.78 -24.45 8.97
N ARG A 327 2.33 -25.48 9.69
CA ARG A 327 0.92 -25.65 10.10
C ARG A 327 0.30 -24.42 10.77
N PRO A 328 0.97 -23.70 11.70
CA PRO A 328 0.41 -22.50 12.34
C PRO A 328 0.18 -21.32 11.38
N TYR A 329 0.81 -21.33 10.21
CA TYR A 329 0.83 -20.22 9.27
C TYR A 329 -0.14 -20.39 8.09
N LYS A 330 -0.85 -21.52 7.96
CA LYS A 330 -1.79 -21.84 6.85
C LYS A 330 -2.87 -20.77 6.62
N LYS A 331 -3.29 -20.06 7.68
CA LYS A 331 -4.27 -18.97 7.59
C LYS A 331 -3.64 -17.61 7.30
N GLN A 332 -2.32 -17.48 7.41
CA GLN A 332 -1.59 -16.22 7.32
C GLN A 332 -0.79 -16.07 6.02
N ALA A 333 -0.46 -17.20 5.38
CA ALA A 333 0.30 -17.26 4.15
C ALA A 333 -0.22 -18.38 3.25
N GLU A 334 -0.07 -18.21 1.93
CA GLU A 334 -0.20 -19.31 0.99
C GLU A 334 1.07 -20.17 1.04
N ILE A 335 0.92 -21.49 1.14
CA ILE A 335 2.05 -22.43 1.22
C ILE A 335 1.98 -23.36 0.01
N LEU A 336 3.06 -23.40 -0.77
CA LEU A 336 3.19 -24.17 -1.99
C LEU A 336 4.43 -25.06 -1.91
N PHE A 337 4.22 -26.37 -1.99
CA PHE A 337 5.30 -27.31 -2.19
C PHE A 337 5.49 -27.54 -3.69
N ALA A 338 6.68 -27.17 -4.19
CA ALA A 338 7.06 -27.35 -5.58
C ALA A 338 7.74 -28.70 -5.75
N ASP A 339 6.94 -29.72 -6.10
CA ASP A 339 7.39 -31.11 -6.17
C ASP A 339 8.09 -31.42 -7.48
N GLY A 340 9.37 -31.79 -7.38
CA GLY A 340 10.19 -32.29 -8.50
C GLY A 340 10.07 -33.81 -8.69
N GLY A 341 9.18 -34.48 -7.96
CA GLY A 341 8.92 -35.91 -7.97
C GLY A 341 9.47 -36.68 -6.76
N GLU A 342 8.92 -37.85 -6.53
CA GLU A 342 9.34 -38.83 -5.51
C GLU A 342 9.17 -38.34 -4.05
N ASN A 343 8.13 -37.48 -3.78
CA ASN A 343 7.75 -37.08 -2.42
C ASN A 343 6.35 -37.57 -2.07
N HIS A 344 6.11 -37.82 -0.77
CA HIS A 344 4.79 -38.14 -0.22
C HIS A 344 4.34 -36.99 0.68
N PHE A 345 3.22 -36.35 0.34
CA PHE A 345 2.65 -35.22 1.06
C PHE A 345 1.47 -35.67 1.93
N SER A 346 1.25 -34.97 3.03
CA SER A 346 0.11 -35.19 3.94
C SER A 346 -1.26 -34.91 3.31
N GLY A 347 -1.29 -34.24 2.16
CA GLY A 347 -2.52 -33.76 1.51
C GLY A 347 -3.09 -32.47 2.09
N GLU A 348 -2.46 -31.89 3.10
CA GLU A 348 -2.91 -30.66 3.78
C GLU A 348 -2.53 -29.37 3.06
N TYR A 349 -1.62 -29.41 2.08
CA TYR A 349 -1.01 -28.27 1.43
C TYR A 349 -1.18 -28.31 -0.09
N LYS A 350 -1.05 -27.16 -0.72
CA LYS A 350 -1.04 -27.06 -2.18
C LYS A 350 0.30 -27.57 -2.71
N VAL A 351 0.25 -28.66 -3.47
CA VAL A 351 1.41 -29.25 -4.15
C VAL A 351 1.36 -28.89 -5.62
N VAL A 352 2.46 -28.40 -6.14
CA VAL A 352 2.64 -28.04 -7.56
C VAL A 352 3.62 -29.01 -8.17
N SER A 353 3.16 -29.86 -9.09
CA SER A 353 4.03 -30.76 -9.83
C SER A 353 4.91 -29.96 -10.79
N CYS A 354 6.21 -30.18 -10.72
CA CYS A 354 7.23 -29.40 -11.40
C CYS A 354 8.27 -30.29 -12.09
N PRO A 355 8.86 -29.85 -13.18
CA PRO A 355 10.07 -30.48 -13.70
C PRO A 355 11.18 -30.48 -12.66
N LYS A 356 11.97 -31.56 -12.61
CA LYS A 356 13.13 -31.66 -11.73
C LYS A 356 14.13 -30.54 -11.99
N GLY A 357 14.58 -29.90 -10.91
CA GLY A 357 15.53 -28.80 -10.90
C GLY A 357 15.04 -27.62 -10.06
N ARG A 358 15.86 -27.18 -9.12
CA ARG A 358 15.47 -26.19 -8.11
C ARG A 358 14.92 -24.91 -8.73
N ALA A 359 15.60 -24.34 -9.73
CA ALA A 359 15.11 -23.17 -10.46
C ALA A 359 13.75 -23.41 -11.11
N LYS A 360 13.60 -24.56 -11.82
CA LYS A 360 12.35 -24.94 -12.49
C LYS A 360 11.20 -25.07 -11.48
N GLN A 361 11.44 -25.75 -10.35
CA GLN A 361 10.46 -25.92 -9.28
C GLN A 361 10.01 -24.57 -8.72
N MET A 362 10.94 -23.71 -8.31
CA MET A 362 10.65 -22.39 -7.77
C MET A 362 9.92 -21.49 -8.77
N ASN A 363 10.36 -21.46 -10.02
CA ASN A 363 9.74 -20.67 -11.08
C ASN A 363 8.32 -21.17 -11.43
N THR A 364 8.11 -22.48 -11.48
CA THR A 364 6.78 -23.08 -11.77
C THR A 364 5.81 -22.74 -10.65
N ALA A 365 6.21 -22.92 -9.40
CA ALA A 365 5.36 -22.60 -8.26
C ALA A 365 5.10 -21.09 -8.15
N ALA A 366 6.08 -20.24 -8.46
CA ALA A 366 5.89 -18.78 -8.47
C ALA A 366 4.84 -18.31 -9.47
N LYS A 367 4.69 -18.98 -10.63
CA LYS A 367 3.65 -18.67 -11.64
C LYS A 367 2.24 -18.88 -11.10
N VAL A 368 2.03 -19.93 -10.30
CA VAL A 368 0.71 -20.30 -9.76
C VAL A 368 0.46 -19.78 -8.35
N ALA A 369 1.45 -19.13 -7.75
CA ALA A 369 1.33 -18.44 -6.46
C ALA A 369 0.37 -17.26 -6.56
N SER A 370 -0.45 -17.02 -5.56
CA SER A 370 -1.43 -15.92 -5.50
C SER A 370 -0.95 -14.72 -4.68
N GLY A 371 0.16 -14.89 -3.94
CA GLY A 371 0.68 -13.87 -3.05
C GLY A 371 1.36 -12.71 -3.77
N ASP A 372 1.35 -11.57 -3.12
CA ASP A 372 2.03 -10.33 -3.53
C ASP A 372 3.52 -10.35 -3.28
N ILE A 373 3.94 -11.17 -2.31
CA ILE A 373 5.31 -11.39 -1.89
C ILE A 373 5.60 -12.87 -2.08
N LEU A 374 6.69 -13.19 -2.78
CA LEU A 374 7.18 -14.55 -2.94
C LEU A 374 8.33 -14.77 -1.96
N PHE A 375 8.23 -15.82 -1.17
CA PHE A 375 9.25 -16.25 -0.22
C PHE A 375 9.71 -17.66 -0.56
N PHE A 376 10.95 -17.81 -1.01
CA PHE A 376 11.56 -19.08 -1.40
C PHE A 376 12.32 -19.66 -0.22
N LEU A 377 11.85 -20.80 0.28
CA LEU A 377 12.32 -21.44 1.50
C LEU A 377 12.81 -22.87 1.22
N HIS A 378 13.98 -23.23 1.72
CA HIS A 378 14.45 -24.63 1.63
C HIS A 378 13.70 -25.52 2.62
N CYS A 379 13.45 -26.78 2.20
CA CYS A 379 12.68 -27.75 2.98
C CYS A 379 13.32 -28.11 4.35
N ASP A 380 14.63 -27.92 4.52
CA ASP A 380 15.37 -28.22 5.74
C ASP A 380 15.61 -26.99 6.64
N SER A 381 14.91 -25.90 6.41
CA SER A 381 15.03 -24.66 7.19
C SER A 381 14.02 -24.61 8.33
N ILE A 382 14.44 -24.11 9.50
CA ILE A 382 13.54 -23.80 10.63
C ILE A 382 13.32 -22.30 10.69
N LEU A 383 12.06 -21.88 10.75
CA LEU A 383 11.64 -20.49 10.70
C LEU A 383 11.73 -19.80 12.07
N PRO A 384 12.18 -18.54 12.14
CA PRO A 384 12.13 -17.79 13.38
C PRO A 384 10.69 -17.31 13.67
N LYS A 385 10.28 -17.28 14.94
CA LYS A 385 8.97 -16.73 15.32
C LYS A 385 8.76 -15.33 14.76
N GLY A 386 7.57 -15.05 14.19
CA GLY A 386 7.23 -13.75 13.61
C GLY A 386 8.03 -13.45 12.33
N PHE A 387 8.36 -14.44 11.54
CA PHE A 387 9.08 -14.26 10.28
C PHE A 387 8.26 -13.51 9.22
N LEU A 388 6.92 -13.62 9.23
CA LEU A 388 6.05 -12.91 8.29
C LEU A 388 6.14 -11.39 8.47
N GLU A 389 6.18 -10.92 9.71
CA GLU A 389 6.38 -9.51 10.05
C GLU A 389 7.77 -9.04 9.69
N GLU A 390 8.79 -9.88 9.90
CA GLU A 390 10.17 -9.58 9.53
C GLU A 390 10.32 -9.42 8.00
N ILE A 391 9.63 -10.26 7.20
CA ILE A 391 9.56 -10.13 5.73
C ILE A 391 9.00 -8.76 5.36
N ARG A 392 7.86 -8.36 5.93
CA ARG A 392 7.22 -7.07 5.65
C ARG A 392 8.11 -5.88 6.03
N GLU A 393 8.73 -5.96 7.21
CA GLU A 393 9.65 -4.92 7.68
C GLU A 393 10.91 -4.80 6.82
N ALA A 394 11.46 -5.92 6.34
CA ALA A 394 12.60 -5.91 5.44
C ALA A 394 12.23 -5.30 4.08
N LEU A 395 11.07 -5.69 3.51
CA LEU A 395 10.59 -5.15 2.23
C LEU A 395 10.14 -3.68 2.32
N ARG A 396 9.91 -3.17 3.51
CA ARG A 396 9.73 -1.73 3.72
C ARG A 396 11.01 -0.94 3.42
N LYS A 397 12.19 -1.55 3.62
CA LYS A 397 13.50 -0.91 3.49
C LYS A 397 14.22 -1.23 2.19
N THR A 398 14.02 -2.44 1.67
CA THR A 398 14.71 -2.94 0.46
C THR A 398 13.73 -3.75 -0.40
N PRO A 399 13.83 -3.66 -1.74
CA PRO A 399 12.89 -4.35 -2.64
C PRO A 399 13.03 -5.86 -2.65
N VAL A 400 14.20 -6.37 -2.24
CA VAL A 400 14.50 -7.80 -2.05
C VAL A 400 15.33 -7.99 -0.79
N ALA A 401 15.07 -9.05 -0.05
CA ALA A 401 15.86 -9.38 1.13
C ALA A 401 15.93 -10.91 1.36
N CYS A 402 16.76 -11.29 2.30
CA CYS A 402 16.83 -12.65 2.80
C CYS A 402 16.98 -12.66 4.32
N PHE A 403 16.77 -13.81 4.92
CA PHE A 403 17.10 -14.02 6.33
C PHE A 403 18.61 -14.22 6.51
N GLY A 404 19.11 -13.92 7.71
CA GLY A 404 20.40 -14.44 8.11
C GLY A 404 20.30 -15.95 8.39
N ILE A 405 21.40 -16.67 8.32
CA ILE A 405 21.45 -18.09 8.69
C ILE A 405 22.21 -18.30 10.00
N ARG A 406 21.82 -19.36 10.68
CA ARG A 406 22.55 -19.96 11.81
C ARG A 406 22.52 -21.47 11.63
N PHE A 407 23.67 -22.11 11.77
CA PHE A 407 23.75 -23.57 11.68
C PHE A 407 23.39 -24.22 13.03
N SER A 408 22.78 -25.40 12.95
CA SER A 408 22.50 -26.26 14.12
C SER A 408 23.00 -27.69 13.84
N PRO A 409 23.83 -28.25 14.71
CA PRO A 409 24.45 -27.66 15.91
C PRO A 409 25.43 -26.52 15.58
N SER A 410 25.62 -25.58 16.53
CA SER A 410 26.46 -24.40 16.34
C SER A 410 27.85 -24.63 16.93
N THR A 411 28.80 -25.07 16.10
CA THR A 411 30.23 -25.12 16.48
C THR A 411 30.89 -23.75 16.22
N PRO A 412 32.04 -23.42 16.84
CA PRO A 412 32.76 -22.17 16.60
C PRO A 412 33.03 -21.92 15.11
N LEU A 413 33.41 -22.95 14.34
CA LEU A 413 33.58 -22.86 12.90
C LEU A 413 32.28 -22.49 12.21
N MET A 414 31.15 -23.10 12.57
CA MET A 414 29.85 -22.82 12.00
C MET A 414 29.34 -21.42 12.35
N MET A 415 29.73 -20.88 13.52
CA MET A 415 29.47 -19.48 13.87
C MET A 415 30.21 -18.53 12.92
N ILE A 416 31.48 -18.78 12.66
CA ILE A 416 32.28 -18.01 11.69
C ILE A 416 31.66 -18.11 10.27
N CYS A 417 31.27 -19.32 9.86
CA CYS A 417 30.60 -19.54 8.58
C CYS A 417 29.28 -18.77 8.47
N SER A 418 28.47 -18.77 9.52
CA SER A 418 27.24 -17.98 9.60
C SER A 418 27.53 -16.49 9.46
N PHE A 419 28.52 -15.98 10.18
CA PHE A 419 28.93 -14.59 10.12
C PHE A 419 29.34 -14.19 8.68
N ILE A 420 30.26 -14.94 8.06
CA ILE A 420 30.72 -14.69 6.69
C ILE A 420 29.56 -14.79 5.70
N SER A 421 28.65 -15.77 5.86
CA SER A 421 27.50 -15.97 5.00
C SER A 421 26.52 -14.80 5.08
N ASN A 422 26.30 -14.27 6.26
CA ASN A 422 25.42 -13.14 6.48
C ASN A 422 26.05 -11.83 6.01
N HIS A 423 27.35 -11.62 6.28
CA HIS A 423 28.05 -10.39 5.95
C HIS A 423 28.18 -10.17 4.45
N ARG A 424 28.34 -11.23 3.65
CA ARG A 424 28.43 -11.14 2.18
C ARG A 424 27.20 -10.49 1.50
N VAL A 425 26.02 -10.49 2.14
CA VAL A 425 24.85 -9.78 1.62
C VAL A 425 25.11 -8.29 1.55
N TYR A 426 25.80 -7.74 2.54
CA TYR A 426 26.18 -6.32 2.56
C TYR A 426 27.38 -6.02 1.66
N ASP A 427 28.47 -6.80 1.77
CA ASP A 427 29.73 -6.51 1.07
C ASP A 427 29.68 -6.86 -0.42
N ARG A 428 29.19 -8.06 -0.71
CA ARG A 428 29.25 -8.62 -2.07
C ARG A 428 27.95 -8.44 -2.83
N LYS A 429 26.86 -8.06 -2.12
CA LYS A 429 25.51 -8.00 -2.67
C LYS A 429 25.11 -9.35 -3.29
N VAL A 430 25.15 -10.40 -2.48
CA VAL A 430 24.83 -11.77 -2.90
C VAL A 430 24.07 -12.48 -1.79
N MET A 431 22.93 -13.06 -2.15
CA MET A 431 22.09 -13.93 -1.31
C MET A 431 22.14 -15.36 -1.85
N PHE A 432 21.88 -16.34 -0.99
CA PHE A 432 21.80 -17.75 -1.36
C PHE A 432 20.44 -18.33 -0.93
N GLY A 433 20.01 -19.41 -1.58
CA GLY A 433 18.73 -20.03 -1.33
C GLY A 433 18.53 -20.52 0.11
N ASP A 434 19.60 -20.96 0.78
CA ASP A 434 19.57 -21.35 2.20
C ASP A 434 19.28 -20.20 3.16
N GLN A 435 19.38 -18.96 2.69
CA GLN A 435 19.00 -17.76 3.43
C GLN A 435 17.51 -17.40 3.29
N GLY A 436 16.75 -18.12 2.48
CA GLY A 436 15.34 -17.80 2.24
C GLY A 436 15.17 -16.42 1.61
N ILE A 437 15.20 -16.36 0.28
CA ILE A 437 15.08 -15.11 -0.49
C ILE A 437 13.60 -14.74 -0.61
N PHE A 438 13.27 -13.46 -0.42
CA PHE A 438 11.92 -12.96 -0.64
C PHE A 438 11.90 -11.56 -1.25
N LEU A 439 10.88 -11.32 -2.08
CA LEU A 439 10.70 -10.08 -2.83
C LEU A 439 9.25 -9.94 -3.30
N GLY A 440 8.91 -8.76 -3.81
CA GLY A 440 7.62 -8.55 -4.47
C GLY A 440 7.50 -9.42 -5.73
N ARG A 441 6.30 -9.98 -5.95
CA ARG A 441 5.98 -10.83 -7.11
C ARG A 441 6.33 -10.15 -8.44
N GLU A 442 5.96 -8.89 -8.57
CA GLU A 442 6.20 -8.11 -9.79
C GLU A 442 7.70 -8.00 -10.09
N LEU A 443 8.51 -7.68 -9.08
CA LEU A 443 9.97 -7.61 -9.23
C LEU A 443 10.57 -8.96 -9.63
N PHE A 444 10.08 -10.07 -9.06
CA PHE A 444 10.56 -11.41 -9.41
C PHE A 444 10.38 -11.70 -10.90
N PHE A 445 9.20 -11.41 -11.45
CA PHE A 445 8.92 -11.64 -12.87
C PHE A 445 9.62 -10.62 -13.79
N GLN A 446 9.76 -9.37 -13.37
CA GLN A 446 10.55 -8.36 -14.09
C GLN A 446 12.03 -8.78 -14.22
N MET A 447 12.57 -9.46 -13.22
CA MET A 447 13.92 -10.02 -13.25
C MET A 447 14.03 -11.34 -14.04
N GLY A 448 12.93 -11.87 -14.59
CA GLY A 448 12.88 -13.11 -15.35
C GLY A 448 12.88 -14.39 -14.49
N GLY A 449 12.72 -14.27 -13.17
CA GLY A 449 12.79 -15.39 -12.23
C GLY A 449 14.20 -15.93 -12.02
N PHE A 450 14.30 -17.12 -11.39
CA PHE A 450 15.60 -17.80 -11.25
C PHE A 450 16.06 -18.33 -12.59
N PRO A 451 17.34 -18.13 -12.98
CA PRO A 451 17.91 -18.70 -14.20
C PRO A 451 17.79 -20.23 -14.20
N ASP A 452 17.38 -20.80 -15.33
CA ASP A 452 17.27 -22.27 -15.50
C ASP A 452 18.64 -22.90 -15.72
N ILE A 453 19.40 -22.98 -14.63
CA ILE A 453 20.75 -23.58 -14.60
C ILE A 453 20.81 -24.66 -13.52
N PRO A 454 21.63 -25.71 -13.72
CA PRO A 454 21.65 -26.87 -12.83
C PRO A 454 22.25 -26.61 -11.45
N LEU A 455 22.94 -25.49 -11.26
CA LEU A 455 23.62 -25.10 -10.04
C LEU A 455 23.77 -23.57 -9.97
N MET A 456 23.76 -22.98 -8.76
CA MET A 456 23.98 -21.53 -8.52
C MET A 456 22.88 -20.62 -9.11
N GLU A 457 21.67 -21.09 -9.26
CA GLU A 457 20.51 -20.31 -9.71
C GLU A 457 20.24 -19.09 -8.82
N ASP A 458 20.37 -19.26 -7.51
CA ASP A 458 20.22 -18.23 -6.48
C ASP A 458 21.37 -17.20 -6.53
N TYR A 459 22.59 -17.70 -6.72
CA TYR A 459 23.77 -16.86 -6.87
C TYR A 459 23.68 -16.01 -8.14
N GLN A 460 23.32 -16.61 -9.28
CA GLN A 460 23.15 -15.89 -10.53
C GLN A 460 22.01 -14.88 -10.46
N PHE A 461 20.90 -15.23 -9.81
CA PHE A 461 19.80 -14.30 -9.58
C PHE A 461 20.27 -13.08 -8.77
N SER A 462 21.07 -13.29 -7.73
CA SER A 462 21.68 -12.18 -6.96
C SER A 462 22.61 -11.31 -7.81
N LEU A 463 23.39 -11.92 -8.71
CA LEU A 463 24.25 -11.16 -9.63
C LEU A 463 23.42 -10.33 -10.63
N ASN A 464 22.30 -10.86 -11.11
CA ASN A 464 21.37 -10.14 -11.98
C ASN A 464 20.74 -8.93 -11.25
N LEU A 465 20.27 -9.11 -10.02
CA LEU A 465 19.77 -8.02 -9.17
C LEU A 465 20.85 -6.94 -8.97
N LYS A 466 22.07 -7.36 -8.66
CA LYS A 466 23.21 -6.44 -8.49
C LYS A 466 23.52 -5.67 -9.78
N LYS A 467 23.50 -6.32 -10.94
CA LYS A 467 23.72 -5.69 -12.26
C LYS A 467 22.66 -4.63 -12.56
N CYS A 468 21.41 -4.87 -12.14
CA CYS A 468 20.31 -3.92 -12.27
C CYS A 468 20.30 -2.84 -11.16
N GLY A 469 21.27 -2.81 -10.25
CA GLY A 469 21.35 -1.82 -9.17
C GLY A 469 20.27 -2.00 -8.08
N ILE A 470 19.64 -3.17 -8.00
CA ILE A 470 18.58 -3.45 -7.02
C ILE A 470 19.18 -3.63 -5.62
N PRO A 471 18.79 -2.83 -4.62
CA PRO A 471 19.27 -2.97 -3.24
C PRO A 471 18.82 -4.29 -2.62
N MET A 472 19.70 -4.93 -1.85
CA MET A 472 19.44 -6.19 -1.16
C MET A 472 19.54 -6.01 0.35
N GLY A 473 18.57 -6.58 1.08
CA GLY A 473 18.48 -6.52 2.53
C GLY A 473 18.78 -7.84 3.23
N LEU A 474 19.22 -7.74 4.47
CA LEU A 474 19.37 -8.87 5.39
C LEU A 474 18.51 -8.65 6.62
N CYS A 475 17.65 -9.61 6.94
CA CYS A 475 16.84 -9.61 8.15
C CYS A 475 17.69 -9.70 9.41
N LYS A 476 17.17 -9.14 10.50
CA LYS A 476 17.76 -9.32 11.83
C LYS A 476 17.59 -10.76 12.34
N LYS A 477 16.41 -11.34 12.10
CA LYS A 477 16.13 -12.74 12.45
C LYS A 477 16.87 -13.71 11.54
N ARG A 478 17.08 -14.92 12.01
CA ARG A 478 17.90 -15.93 11.32
C ARG A 478 17.11 -17.21 11.14
N LEU A 479 17.20 -17.79 9.95
CA LEU A 479 16.82 -19.18 9.71
C LEU A 479 17.83 -20.09 10.39
N ILE A 480 17.36 -21.20 10.93
CA ILE A 480 18.24 -22.28 11.38
C ILE A 480 18.30 -23.29 10.24
N THR A 481 19.50 -23.58 9.75
CA THR A 481 19.74 -24.58 8.71
C THR A 481 20.60 -25.72 9.26
N SER A 482 20.38 -26.90 8.70
CA SER A 482 21.12 -28.09 9.09
C SER A 482 22.58 -28.02 8.64
N GLU A 483 23.51 -28.46 9.51
CA GLU A 483 24.90 -28.63 9.09
C GLU A 483 25.18 -29.96 8.37
N ARG A 484 24.13 -30.70 7.93
CA ARG A 484 24.30 -32.02 7.28
C ARG A 484 25.36 -32.06 6.18
N ARG A 485 25.52 -30.98 5.42
CA ARG A 485 26.54 -30.82 4.37
C ARG A 485 27.97 -30.66 4.92
N PHE A 486 28.08 -30.28 6.16
CA PHE A 486 29.36 -30.06 6.86
C PHE A 486 29.59 -31.11 7.95
N SER A 487 29.02 -32.31 7.77
CA SER A 487 29.28 -33.44 8.69
C SER A 487 30.74 -33.85 8.61
N GLY A 488 31.31 -34.31 9.74
CA GLY A 488 32.69 -34.79 9.81
C GLY A 488 33.65 -33.86 10.57
N SER A 489 34.95 -34.12 10.42
CA SER A 489 36.02 -33.42 11.13
C SER A 489 36.14 -31.95 10.75
N PHE A 490 36.80 -31.16 11.58
CA PHE A 490 37.08 -29.74 11.32
C PHE A 490 37.75 -29.52 9.97
N PHE A 491 38.77 -30.32 9.63
CA PHE A 491 39.46 -30.21 8.35
C PHE A 491 38.59 -30.60 7.16
N HIS A 492 37.70 -31.55 7.34
CA HIS A 492 36.72 -31.91 6.31
C HIS A 492 35.75 -30.74 6.00
N LYS A 493 35.22 -30.10 7.03
CA LYS A 493 34.37 -28.91 6.92
C LYS A 493 35.07 -27.78 6.17
N LEU A 494 36.34 -27.50 6.49
CA LEU A 494 37.16 -26.50 5.78
C LEU A 494 37.39 -26.87 4.32
N SER A 495 37.65 -28.13 4.01
CA SER A 495 37.83 -28.62 2.64
C SER A 495 36.57 -28.38 1.79
N ILE A 496 35.38 -28.71 2.34
CA ILE A 496 34.09 -28.45 1.66
C ILE A 496 33.93 -26.95 1.39
N MET A 497 34.19 -26.11 2.38
CA MET A 497 34.09 -24.65 2.22
C MET A 497 35.04 -24.12 1.13
N TRP A 498 36.26 -24.60 1.12
CA TRP A 498 37.25 -24.22 0.12
C TRP A 498 36.83 -24.67 -1.31
N LYS A 499 36.36 -25.92 -1.46
CA LYS A 499 35.85 -26.46 -2.71
C LYS A 499 34.66 -25.61 -3.21
N MET A 500 33.71 -25.26 -2.35
CA MET A 500 32.55 -24.41 -2.69
C MET A 500 32.98 -22.99 -3.12
N ASN A 501 33.99 -22.43 -2.47
CA ASN A 501 34.52 -21.11 -2.87
C ASN A 501 35.23 -21.18 -4.21
N ARG A 502 35.98 -22.26 -4.46
CA ARG A 502 36.65 -22.51 -5.75
C ARG A 502 35.64 -22.66 -6.90
N LEU A 503 34.58 -23.44 -6.70
CA LEU A 503 33.50 -23.57 -7.68
C LEU A 503 32.87 -22.22 -8.04
N ARG A 504 32.55 -21.40 -7.03
CA ARG A 504 32.03 -20.04 -7.26
C ARG A 504 33.02 -19.12 -7.99
N ALA A 505 34.30 -19.25 -7.73
CA ALA A 505 35.34 -18.50 -8.43
C ALA A 505 35.44 -18.90 -9.89
N ARG A 506 35.41 -20.20 -10.20
CA ARG A 506 35.44 -20.76 -11.57
C ARG A 506 34.19 -20.36 -12.35
N TYR A 507 33.00 -20.42 -11.71
CA TYR A 507 31.73 -19.92 -12.28
C TYR A 507 31.86 -18.45 -12.72
N ARG A 508 32.40 -17.59 -11.85
CA ARG A 508 32.62 -16.16 -12.21
C ARG A 508 33.59 -15.95 -13.36
N LYS A 509 34.49 -16.88 -13.62
CA LYS A 509 35.40 -16.86 -14.75
C LYS A 509 34.77 -17.38 -16.05
N GLY A 510 33.49 -17.78 -16.01
CA GLY A 510 32.74 -18.25 -17.17
C GLY A 510 32.94 -19.72 -17.53
N GLU A 511 33.44 -20.55 -16.60
CA GLU A 511 33.56 -21.98 -16.82
C GLU A 511 32.18 -22.64 -16.97
N ASP A 512 32.11 -23.71 -17.79
CA ASP A 512 30.84 -24.39 -18.09
C ASP A 512 30.12 -24.86 -16.83
N ILE A 513 28.91 -24.40 -16.68
CA ILE A 513 28.06 -24.69 -15.50
C ILE A 513 27.71 -26.17 -15.37
N ASN A 514 27.63 -26.91 -16.47
CA ASN A 514 27.32 -28.36 -16.43
C ASN A 514 28.51 -29.15 -15.90
N ALA A 515 29.75 -28.76 -16.28
CA ALA A 515 30.97 -29.34 -15.70
C ALA A 515 31.06 -29.07 -14.21
N LEU A 516 30.81 -27.82 -13.77
CA LEU A 516 30.77 -27.44 -12.38
C LEU A 516 29.67 -28.17 -11.59
N ALA A 517 28.51 -28.41 -12.19
CA ALA A 517 27.43 -29.13 -11.55
C ALA A 517 27.74 -30.64 -11.36
N LYS A 518 28.49 -31.24 -12.28
CA LYS A 518 28.99 -32.61 -12.14
C LYS A 518 29.95 -32.72 -10.96
N GLU A 519 30.94 -31.84 -10.89
CA GLU A 519 31.92 -31.80 -9.78
C GLU A 519 31.23 -31.51 -8.43
N TYR A 520 30.17 -30.66 -8.41
CA TYR A 520 29.41 -30.38 -7.20
C TYR A 520 28.69 -31.64 -6.64
N ARG A 521 28.20 -32.54 -7.50
CA ARG A 521 27.58 -33.80 -7.05
C ARG A 521 28.58 -34.69 -6.32
N ASP A 522 29.84 -34.68 -6.74
CA ASP A 522 30.92 -35.46 -6.12
C ASP A 522 31.36 -34.90 -4.77
N ILE A 523 31.05 -33.62 -4.51
CA ILE A 523 31.31 -32.97 -3.21
C ILE A 523 30.16 -33.21 -2.21
N ARG A 524 28.97 -33.55 -2.70
CA ARG A 524 27.73 -33.72 -1.92
C ARG A 524 27.55 -35.15 -1.41
#